data_da4ae139b065c39a78330deffff6af1b
#
_entry.id   da4ae139b065c39a78330deffff6af1b
#
_cell.length_a   1.000
_cell.length_b   1.000
_cell.length_c   1.000
_cell.angle_alpha   90.00
_cell.angle_beta   90.00
_cell.angle_gamma   90.00
#
_symmetry.space_group_name_H-M   'P 1'
#
loop_
_entity.id
_entity.type
_entity.pdbx_description
1 polymer ?
#
loop_
_entity_poly.entity_id
_entity_poly.type
_entity_poly.pdbx_seq_one_letter_code
_entity_poly.pdbx_strand_id
1 'polypeptide(L)'
;MSYVSEQLEKLKAKNANEPEFIQAATEVLTSLEPVFEQNPKYEENGILERITEPERVIMFRVPWVDDNGKVQVNRGFRVQFNSAIGPYKGGLRLHPSVNLGVIKFLGFEQIFKNSLTGLPIGGGKGGSDFDPKGKSDREVMAFCQSFMTELCKHIGADTDDPAGDIGTGAREIGYMFGQYKRIRNVYEGVLTGKGLNWGGSLARTEATGYGLLYLTEAMLKDNGKDIKGATVCVSGAGNVAIYATEKATELGAKVVTMADSTGWIYDAEGIDLDAIKEIKEVKRQRLTEYKNYRPNSEYHEGKFDWSVKCDVALPCATQNELNEEDAKRLIANGCYAVAEGANMPTTLEATKLLQKSGILFAPGKAANAGGVATSALEMSQNSQRLSWTFEEVDAKLKNIMVNIYKNISAAAKKYGHEGDYVVGANIAGFEKVADSMIQQGVC
;
A
#
# COMPACT_ATOMS: atom_id res chain seq x y z
N MET A 1 9.60 -9.66 32.02
CA MET A 1 9.50 -9.50 30.56
C MET A 1 8.01 -9.41 30.28
N SER A 2 7.55 -8.48 29.46
CA SER A 2 6.13 -8.39 29.13
C SER A 2 5.73 -9.57 28.23
N TYR A 3 4.43 -9.87 28.15
CA TYR A 3 3.91 -10.89 27.24
C TYR A 3 4.34 -10.62 25.79
N VAL A 4 4.22 -9.35 25.34
CA VAL A 4 4.65 -8.94 23.99
C VAL A 4 6.12 -9.23 23.74
N SER A 5 7.00 -8.85 24.68
CA SER A 5 8.44 -9.11 24.55
C SER A 5 8.76 -10.59 24.51
N GLU A 6 8.07 -11.41 25.32
CA GLU A 6 8.26 -12.87 25.33
C GLU A 6 7.85 -13.49 23.99
N GLN A 7 6.69 -13.11 23.47
CA GLN A 7 6.22 -13.61 22.18
C GLN A 7 7.10 -13.15 21.02
N LEU A 8 7.65 -11.94 21.10
CA LEU A 8 8.59 -11.43 20.10
C LEU A 8 9.87 -12.25 20.04
N GLU A 9 10.43 -12.64 21.20
CA GLU A 9 11.62 -13.51 21.25
C GLU A 9 11.32 -14.92 20.70
N LYS A 10 10.16 -15.50 21.00
CA LYS A 10 9.71 -16.77 20.41
C LYS A 10 9.57 -16.67 18.89
N LEU A 11 8.99 -15.56 18.40
CA LEU A 11 8.84 -15.30 16.97
C LEU A 11 10.20 -15.22 16.27
N LYS A 12 11.14 -14.46 16.83
CA LYS A 12 12.50 -14.33 16.28
C LYS A 12 13.21 -15.68 16.20
N ALA A 13 13.12 -16.47 17.24
CA ALA A 13 13.73 -17.81 17.29
C ALA A 13 13.13 -18.75 16.22
N LYS A 14 11.80 -18.71 16.05
CA LYS A 14 11.09 -19.55 15.08
C LYS A 14 11.36 -19.15 13.63
N ASN A 15 11.56 -17.86 13.34
CA ASN A 15 11.66 -17.29 11.99
C ASN A 15 13.05 -16.73 11.68
N ALA A 16 14.12 -17.29 12.24
CA ALA A 16 15.48 -16.75 12.14
C ALA A 16 15.98 -16.50 10.69
N ASN A 17 15.41 -17.17 9.71
CA ASN A 17 15.75 -17.04 8.28
C ASN A 17 14.84 -16.03 7.53
N GLU A 18 13.99 -15.29 8.23
CA GLU A 18 13.00 -14.36 7.65
C GLU A 18 13.17 -12.93 8.22
N PRO A 19 14.31 -12.27 7.96
CA PRO A 19 14.65 -10.99 8.61
C PRO A 19 13.64 -9.89 8.34
N GLU A 20 13.04 -9.82 7.14
CA GLU A 20 12.03 -8.82 6.78
C GLU A 20 10.74 -9.01 7.61
N PHE A 21 10.33 -10.26 7.81
CA PHE A 21 9.17 -10.58 8.65
C PHE A 21 9.43 -10.25 10.13
N ILE A 22 10.62 -10.59 10.65
CA ILE A 22 11.00 -10.26 12.03
C ILE A 22 10.98 -8.75 12.25
N GLN A 23 11.51 -7.97 11.30
CA GLN A 23 11.53 -6.51 11.39
C GLN A 23 10.11 -5.93 11.47
N ALA A 24 9.23 -6.33 10.56
CA ALA A 24 7.85 -5.87 10.54
C ALA A 24 7.07 -6.27 11.80
N ALA A 25 7.21 -7.52 12.23
CA ALA A 25 6.57 -7.99 13.44
C ALA A 25 7.10 -7.24 14.68
N THR A 26 8.41 -6.96 14.76
CA THR A 26 8.99 -6.18 15.86
C THR A 26 8.38 -4.78 15.92
N GLU A 27 8.28 -4.09 14.80
CA GLU A 27 7.70 -2.75 14.72
C GLU A 27 6.24 -2.72 15.19
N VAL A 28 5.43 -3.61 14.66
CA VAL A 28 4.00 -3.67 15.01
C VAL A 28 3.80 -4.09 16.46
N LEU A 29 4.38 -5.22 16.87
CA LEU A 29 4.13 -5.79 18.20
C LEU A 29 4.61 -4.87 19.33
N THR A 30 5.76 -4.20 19.16
CA THR A 30 6.24 -3.24 20.16
C THR A 30 5.25 -2.10 20.42
N SER A 31 4.53 -1.67 19.40
CA SER A 31 3.51 -0.62 19.53
C SER A 31 2.24 -1.10 20.24
N LEU A 32 2.06 -2.41 20.42
CA LEU A 32 0.88 -3.00 21.04
C LEU A 32 1.03 -3.23 22.56
N GLU A 33 2.19 -2.99 23.17
CA GLU A 33 2.42 -3.14 24.62
C GLU A 33 1.27 -2.54 25.46
N PRO A 34 0.88 -1.26 25.28
CA PRO A 34 -0.18 -0.66 26.10
C PRO A 34 -1.56 -1.28 25.85
N VAL A 35 -1.76 -1.92 24.71
CA VAL A 35 -3.03 -2.62 24.41
C VAL A 35 -3.14 -3.88 25.27
N PHE A 36 -2.08 -4.66 25.36
CA PHE A 36 -2.05 -5.90 26.15
C PHE A 36 -2.09 -5.62 27.64
N GLU A 37 -1.42 -4.58 28.12
CA GLU A 37 -1.49 -4.14 29.53
C GLU A 37 -2.93 -3.80 29.96
N GLN A 38 -3.73 -3.18 29.08
CA GLN A 38 -5.08 -2.77 29.38
C GLN A 38 -6.15 -3.84 29.06
N ASN A 39 -5.82 -4.86 28.28
CA ASN A 39 -6.78 -5.86 27.80
C ASN A 39 -6.25 -7.30 27.95
N PRO A 40 -6.28 -7.87 29.16
CA PRO A 40 -5.78 -9.24 29.40
C PRO A 40 -6.42 -10.31 28.51
N LYS A 41 -7.64 -10.08 28.02
CA LYS A 41 -8.36 -10.99 27.12
C LYS A 41 -7.56 -11.39 25.87
N TYR A 42 -6.67 -10.54 25.39
CA TYR A 42 -5.87 -10.83 24.19
C TYR A 42 -4.76 -11.85 24.49
N GLU A 43 -4.12 -11.77 25.65
CA GLU A 43 -3.16 -12.77 26.13
C GLU A 43 -3.87 -14.10 26.43
N GLU A 44 -4.98 -14.07 27.18
CA GLU A 44 -5.77 -15.24 27.54
C GLU A 44 -6.24 -16.06 26.33
N ASN A 45 -6.43 -15.41 25.18
CA ASN A 45 -6.84 -16.04 23.92
C ASN A 45 -5.69 -16.31 22.94
N GLY A 46 -4.43 -16.12 23.35
CA GLY A 46 -3.24 -16.38 22.53
C GLY A 46 -3.22 -15.60 21.21
N ILE A 47 -3.63 -14.32 21.25
CA ILE A 47 -3.83 -13.55 20.02
C ILE A 47 -2.51 -13.27 19.31
N LEU A 48 -1.40 -13.02 20.03
CA LEU A 48 -0.12 -12.79 19.37
C LEU A 48 0.41 -14.03 18.66
N GLU A 49 0.29 -15.19 19.29
CA GLU A 49 0.69 -16.47 18.70
C GLU A 49 -0.06 -16.75 17.40
N ARG A 50 -1.35 -16.42 17.37
CA ARG A 50 -2.24 -16.70 16.24
C ARG A 50 -2.09 -15.66 15.12
N ILE A 51 -2.00 -14.37 15.45
CA ILE A 51 -1.95 -13.31 14.44
C ILE A 51 -0.57 -13.22 13.75
N THR A 52 0.47 -13.75 14.38
CA THR A 52 1.83 -13.78 13.81
C THR A 52 2.13 -15.05 13.02
N GLU A 53 1.24 -16.04 13.06
CA GLU A 53 1.34 -17.25 12.26
C GLU A 53 0.34 -17.20 11.10
N PRO A 54 0.75 -17.36 9.84
CA PRO A 54 -0.19 -17.39 8.73
C PRO A 54 -1.09 -18.63 8.81
N GLU A 55 -2.36 -18.46 8.46
CA GLU A 55 -3.32 -19.59 8.42
C GLU A 55 -2.90 -20.63 7.38
N ARG A 56 -2.34 -20.20 6.24
CA ARG A 56 -1.79 -21.09 5.20
C ARG A 56 -0.66 -20.42 4.42
N VAL A 57 0.31 -21.25 4.06
CA VAL A 57 1.36 -20.89 3.10
C VAL A 57 1.31 -21.89 1.95
N ILE A 58 1.15 -21.39 0.73
CA ILE A 58 1.10 -22.18 -0.48
C ILE A 58 2.33 -21.82 -1.32
N MET A 59 3.14 -22.81 -1.66
CA MET A 59 4.30 -22.66 -2.52
C MET A 59 4.20 -23.69 -3.66
N PHE A 60 4.46 -23.24 -4.89
CA PHE A 60 4.31 -24.09 -6.07
C PHE A 60 5.33 -23.75 -7.14
N ARG A 61 5.59 -24.71 -8.01
CA ARG A 61 6.45 -24.57 -9.19
C ARG A 61 5.67 -23.95 -10.35
N VAL A 62 6.30 -22.98 -11.04
CA VAL A 62 5.73 -22.29 -12.20
C VAL A 62 6.63 -22.54 -13.42
N PRO A 63 6.41 -23.63 -14.20
CA PRO A 63 7.14 -23.89 -15.43
C PRO A 63 6.50 -23.15 -16.61
N TRP A 64 7.31 -22.53 -17.45
CA TRP A 64 6.85 -21.83 -18.65
C TRP A 64 7.92 -21.91 -19.75
N VAL A 65 7.57 -21.57 -21.00
CA VAL A 65 8.48 -21.62 -22.12
C VAL A 65 8.71 -20.21 -22.64
N ASP A 66 9.97 -19.81 -22.77
CA ASP A 66 10.37 -18.51 -23.30
C ASP A 66 10.26 -18.42 -24.83
N ASP A 67 10.53 -17.25 -25.38
CA ASP A 67 10.45 -16.99 -26.82
C ASP A 67 11.44 -17.80 -27.65
N ASN A 68 12.49 -18.32 -27.02
CA ASN A 68 13.49 -19.20 -27.66
C ASN A 68 13.12 -20.68 -27.56
N GLY A 69 11.95 -21.01 -27.00
CA GLY A 69 11.53 -22.39 -26.80
C GLY A 69 12.19 -23.10 -25.61
N LYS A 70 12.90 -22.36 -24.76
CA LYS A 70 13.56 -22.90 -23.58
C LYS A 70 12.60 -22.92 -22.36
N VAL A 71 12.62 -24.06 -21.66
CA VAL A 71 11.86 -24.19 -20.40
C VAL A 71 12.48 -23.33 -19.30
N GLN A 72 11.67 -22.51 -18.70
CA GLN A 72 11.97 -21.70 -17.52
C GLN A 72 11.17 -22.21 -16.33
N VAL A 73 11.70 -22.04 -15.11
CA VAL A 73 11.02 -22.47 -13.88
C VAL A 73 11.16 -21.39 -12.83
N ASN A 74 10.05 -20.88 -12.38
CA ASN A 74 9.95 -19.94 -11.27
C ASN A 74 9.24 -20.58 -10.08
N ARG A 75 9.29 -19.91 -8.93
CA ARG A 75 8.62 -20.29 -7.71
C ARG A 75 7.47 -19.35 -7.44
N GLY A 76 6.26 -19.89 -7.26
CA GLY A 76 5.06 -19.13 -6.88
C GLY A 76 4.77 -19.26 -5.40
N PHE A 77 4.24 -18.20 -4.80
CA PHE A 77 3.85 -18.11 -3.40
C PHE A 77 2.48 -17.48 -3.24
N ARG A 78 1.69 -17.99 -2.28
CA ARG A 78 0.54 -17.30 -1.70
C ARG A 78 0.53 -17.53 -0.20
N VAL A 79 0.56 -16.48 0.58
CA VAL A 79 0.39 -16.48 2.03
C VAL A 79 -1.01 -15.97 2.33
N GLN A 80 -1.86 -16.86 2.82
CA GLN A 80 -3.18 -16.59 3.36
C GLN A 80 -2.97 -16.37 4.86
N PHE A 81 -2.86 -15.09 5.26
CA PHE A 81 -2.31 -14.79 6.56
C PHE A 81 -3.38 -14.79 7.65
N ASN A 82 -4.47 -14.05 7.46
CA ASN A 82 -5.54 -13.96 8.44
C ASN A 82 -6.87 -13.63 7.76
N SER A 83 -7.90 -14.43 8.05
CA SER A 83 -9.24 -14.30 7.49
C SER A 83 -10.31 -13.85 8.49
N ALA A 84 -9.93 -13.45 9.70
CA ALA A 84 -10.89 -13.14 10.77
C ALA A 84 -11.89 -12.03 10.41
N ILE A 85 -11.54 -11.11 9.50
CA ILE A 85 -12.44 -10.02 9.11
C ILE A 85 -12.93 -10.10 7.66
N GLY A 86 -12.60 -11.16 6.93
CA GLY A 86 -13.06 -11.38 5.56
C GLY A 86 -12.09 -12.21 4.73
N PRO A 87 -12.40 -12.42 3.43
CA PRO A 87 -11.52 -13.14 2.50
C PRO A 87 -10.10 -12.56 2.50
N TYR A 88 -9.09 -13.42 2.32
CA TYR A 88 -7.72 -12.95 2.22
C TYR A 88 -7.58 -11.97 1.04
N LYS A 89 -6.96 -10.83 1.27
CA LYS A 89 -6.80 -9.78 0.26
C LYS A 89 -5.39 -9.24 0.26
N GLY A 90 -4.79 -9.16 -0.92
CA GLY A 90 -3.48 -8.54 -1.11
C GLY A 90 -2.86 -8.89 -2.46
N GLY A 91 -1.93 -8.06 -2.90
CA GLY A 91 -1.35 -8.10 -4.24
C GLY A 91 -0.43 -9.29 -4.51
N LEU A 92 -0.18 -9.52 -5.80
CA LEU A 92 0.80 -10.47 -6.32
C LEU A 92 2.03 -9.69 -6.78
N ARG A 93 3.18 -9.91 -6.16
CA ARG A 93 4.44 -9.27 -6.55
C ARG A 93 5.23 -10.14 -7.50
N LEU A 94 5.59 -9.60 -8.67
CA LEU A 94 6.48 -10.26 -9.62
C LEU A 94 7.81 -9.51 -9.67
N HIS A 95 8.80 -10.05 -8.97
CA HIS A 95 10.11 -9.44 -8.87
C HIS A 95 11.16 -10.48 -8.44
N PRO A 96 12.43 -10.42 -8.96
CA PRO A 96 13.47 -11.38 -8.60
C PRO A 96 13.79 -11.52 -7.10
N SER A 97 13.51 -10.48 -6.31
CA SER A 97 13.73 -10.51 -4.86
C SER A 97 12.65 -11.26 -4.07
N VAL A 98 11.59 -11.73 -4.73
CA VAL A 98 10.50 -12.43 -4.04
C VAL A 98 10.96 -13.77 -3.51
N ASN A 99 10.76 -13.95 -2.21
CA ASN A 99 10.95 -15.19 -1.48
C ASN A 99 9.85 -15.32 -0.41
N LEU A 100 9.81 -16.43 0.30
CA LEU A 100 8.76 -16.66 1.30
C LEU A 100 8.78 -15.61 2.43
N GLY A 101 9.95 -15.22 2.93
CA GLY A 101 10.08 -14.22 3.99
C GLY A 101 9.51 -12.87 3.59
N VAL A 102 9.82 -12.42 2.35
CA VAL A 102 9.26 -11.18 1.78
C VAL A 102 7.73 -11.26 1.66
N ILE A 103 7.18 -12.36 1.15
CA ILE A 103 5.72 -12.51 0.99
C ILE A 103 5.03 -12.62 2.36
N LYS A 104 5.64 -13.30 3.32
CA LYS A 104 5.14 -13.42 4.70
C LYS A 104 5.12 -12.04 5.40
N PHE A 105 6.22 -11.28 5.29
CA PHE A 105 6.29 -9.90 5.77
C PHE A 105 5.14 -9.05 5.21
N LEU A 106 4.99 -9.03 3.88
CA LEU A 106 3.97 -8.24 3.21
C LEU A 106 2.55 -8.71 3.55
N GLY A 107 2.33 -10.01 3.75
CA GLY A 107 1.06 -10.58 4.17
C GLY A 107 0.67 -10.18 5.58
N PHE A 108 1.63 -10.16 6.49
CA PHE A 108 1.45 -9.68 7.86
C PHE A 108 1.04 -8.20 7.92
N GLU A 109 1.78 -7.34 7.24
CA GLU A 109 1.46 -5.91 7.11
C GLU A 109 0.05 -5.68 6.52
N GLN A 110 -0.34 -6.55 5.59
CA GLN A 110 -1.62 -6.45 4.91
C GLN A 110 -2.82 -6.68 5.85
N ILE A 111 -2.66 -7.46 6.94
CA ILE A 111 -3.70 -7.67 7.95
C ILE A 111 -4.17 -6.32 8.52
N PHE A 112 -3.20 -5.52 9.00
CA PHE A 112 -3.46 -4.25 9.66
C PHE A 112 -3.95 -3.19 8.67
N LYS A 113 -3.33 -3.10 7.51
CA LYS A 113 -3.72 -2.19 6.45
C LYS A 113 -5.17 -2.41 6.00
N ASN A 114 -5.55 -3.65 5.76
CA ASN A 114 -6.91 -3.99 5.34
C ASN A 114 -7.93 -3.72 6.45
N SER A 115 -7.57 -4.04 7.69
CA SER A 115 -8.41 -3.77 8.86
C SER A 115 -8.76 -2.30 9.01
N LEU A 116 -7.82 -1.40 8.75
CA LEU A 116 -8.03 0.05 8.83
C LEU A 116 -9.13 0.54 7.88
N THR A 117 -9.32 -0.11 6.73
CA THR A 117 -10.35 0.30 5.76
C THR A 117 -11.78 0.17 6.30
N GLY A 118 -11.98 -0.60 7.36
CA GLY A 118 -13.31 -0.92 7.88
C GLY A 118 -14.09 -1.94 7.03
N LEU A 119 -13.56 -2.34 5.87
CA LEU A 119 -14.20 -3.27 4.94
C LEU A 119 -13.94 -4.72 5.32
N PRO A 120 -14.81 -5.67 4.92
CA PRO A 120 -14.70 -7.09 5.27
C PRO A 120 -13.67 -7.80 4.37
N ILE A 121 -12.41 -7.50 4.55
CA ILE A 121 -11.27 -8.09 3.83
C ILE A 121 -10.16 -8.47 4.81
N GLY A 122 -9.70 -9.70 4.75
CA GLY A 122 -8.59 -10.22 5.54
C GLY A 122 -7.23 -9.89 4.93
N GLY A 123 -6.17 -10.46 5.50
CA GLY A 123 -4.79 -10.24 5.05
C GLY A 123 -4.23 -11.41 4.25
N GLY A 124 -3.65 -11.13 3.10
CA GLY A 124 -2.93 -12.10 2.29
C GLY A 124 -1.93 -11.43 1.35
N LYS A 125 -0.99 -12.19 0.85
CA LYS A 125 0.00 -11.73 -0.13
C LYS A 125 0.51 -12.88 -0.97
N GLY A 126 0.92 -12.58 -2.20
CA GLY A 126 1.50 -13.59 -3.07
C GLY A 126 2.52 -13.00 -4.03
N GLY A 127 3.06 -13.85 -4.88
CA GLY A 127 4.00 -13.43 -5.91
C GLY A 127 4.92 -14.53 -6.39
N SER A 128 5.93 -14.13 -7.15
CA SER A 128 6.93 -15.00 -7.73
C SER A 128 8.26 -14.26 -7.93
N ASP A 129 9.35 -15.01 -7.96
CA ASP A 129 10.68 -14.54 -8.35
C ASP A 129 10.83 -14.27 -9.87
N PHE A 130 9.72 -14.32 -10.61
CA PHE A 130 9.66 -13.94 -12.02
C PHE A 130 9.88 -12.43 -12.20
N ASP A 131 10.75 -12.05 -13.15
CA ASP A 131 10.96 -10.66 -13.56
C ASP A 131 10.25 -10.38 -14.90
N PRO A 132 9.18 -9.58 -14.92
CA PRO A 132 8.47 -9.23 -16.15
C PRO A 132 9.23 -8.22 -17.02
N LYS A 133 10.28 -7.56 -16.48
CA LYS A 133 11.04 -6.57 -17.24
C LYS A 133 11.77 -7.20 -18.41
N GLY A 134 11.62 -6.60 -19.59
CA GLY A 134 12.27 -7.06 -20.81
C GLY A 134 11.68 -8.35 -21.39
N LYS A 135 10.60 -8.89 -20.81
CA LYS A 135 9.87 -10.04 -21.36
C LYS A 135 8.84 -9.59 -22.39
N SER A 136 8.63 -10.42 -23.41
CA SER A 136 7.55 -10.23 -24.36
C SER A 136 6.17 -10.46 -23.72
N ASP A 137 5.12 -9.94 -24.35
CA ASP A 137 3.75 -10.19 -23.88
C ASP A 137 3.41 -11.70 -23.90
N ARG A 138 3.98 -12.44 -24.85
CA ARG A 138 3.81 -13.88 -24.94
C ARG A 138 4.46 -14.61 -23.77
N GLU A 139 5.67 -14.22 -23.39
CA GLU A 139 6.39 -14.80 -22.24
C GLU A 139 5.65 -14.48 -20.93
N VAL A 140 5.23 -13.22 -20.74
CA VAL A 140 4.45 -12.81 -19.54
C VAL A 140 3.12 -13.56 -19.48
N MET A 141 2.44 -13.73 -20.61
CA MET A 141 1.19 -14.49 -20.66
C MET A 141 1.42 -15.98 -20.33
N ALA A 142 2.46 -16.59 -20.88
CA ALA A 142 2.80 -17.98 -20.58
C ALA A 142 3.09 -18.19 -19.09
N PHE A 143 3.89 -17.28 -18.49
CA PHE A 143 4.13 -17.29 -17.05
C PHE A 143 2.83 -17.14 -16.26
N CYS A 144 2.02 -16.11 -16.54
CA CYS A 144 0.76 -15.83 -15.81
C CYS A 144 -0.22 -17.01 -15.88
N GLN A 145 -0.33 -17.66 -17.02
CA GLN A 145 -1.18 -18.84 -17.22
C GLN A 145 -0.68 -20.03 -16.39
N SER A 146 0.61 -20.29 -16.39
CA SER A 146 1.21 -21.35 -15.58
C SER A 146 1.06 -21.06 -14.08
N PHE A 147 1.34 -19.83 -13.64
CA PHE A 147 1.17 -19.40 -12.26
C PHE A 147 -0.29 -19.57 -11.78
N MET A 148 -1.26 -19.14 -12.59
CA MET A 148 -2.67 -19.25 -12.26
C MET A 148 -3.19 -20.70 -12.28
N THR A 149 -2.61 -21.57 -13.08
CA THR A 149 -2.97 -23.01 -13.10
C THR A 149 -2.83 -23.67 -11.73
N GLU A 150 -1.84 -23.26 -10.95
CA GLU A 150 -1.70 -23.72 -9.57
C GLU A 150 -2.49 -22.86 -8.57
N LEU A 151 -2.40 -21.53 -8.69
CA LEU A 151 -3.02 -20.62 -7.75
C LEU A 151 -4.57 -20.72 -7.74
N CYS A 152 -5.21 -21.00 -8.87
CA CYS A 152 -6.67 -21.06 -8.98
C CYS A 152 -7.34 -22.11 -8.08
N LYS A 153 -6.58 -23.05 -7.53
CA LYS A 153 -7.05 -24.07 -6.58
C LYS A 153 -7.31 -23.50 -5.18
N HIS A 154 -6.77 -22.31 -4.89
CA HIS A 154 -6.68 -21.73 -3.56
C HIS A 154 -7.33 -20.36 -3.42
N ILE A 155 -7.80 -19.78 -4.52
CA ILE A 155 -8.39 -18.44 -4.57
C ILE A 155 -9.83 -18.46 -5.07
N GLY A 156 -10.56 -17.38 -4.83
CA GLY A 156 -11.94 -17.19 -5.27
C GLY A 156 -12.52 -15.94 -4.64
N ALA A 157 -13.66 -15.49 -5.14
CA ALA A 157 -14.31 -14.24 -4.73
C ALA A 157 -14.56 -14.13 -3.22
N ASP A 158 -14.89 -15.25 -2.57
CA ASP A 158 -15.28 -15.31 -1.16
C ASP A 158 -14.23 -15.98 -0.26
N THR A 159 -13.09 -16.39 -0.82
CA THR A 159 -12.01 -17.05 -0.06
C THR A 159 -10.74 -16.25 -0.02
N ASP A 160 -10.19 -15.92 -1.20
CA ASP A 160 -8.93 -15.23 -1.36
C ASP A 160 -8.95 -14.46 -2.68
N ASP A 161 -8.91 -13.15 -2.61
CA ASP A 161 -9.01 -12.28 -3.80
C ASP A 161 -7.70 -11.49 -3.99
N PRO A 162 -6.77 -11.97 -4.84
CA PRO A 162 -5.53 -11.28 -5.12
C PRO A 162 -5.73 -9.97 -5.91
N ALA A 163 -4.69 -9.15 -5.94
CA ALA A 163 -4.64 -7.88 -6.66
C ALA A 163 -3.28 -7.67 -7.35
N GLY A 164 -3.11 -6.54 -8.03
CA GLY A 164 -1.81 -6.11 -8.53
C GLY A 164 -0.86 -5.64 -7.42
N ASP A 165 0.42 -5.69 -7.71
CA ASP A 165 1.54 -5.19 -6.91
C ASP A 165 2.73 -4.90 -7.84
N ILE A 166 3.95 -4.72 -7.33
CA ILE A 166 5.15 -4.56 -8.17
C ILE A 166 5.23 -5.68 -9.22
N GLY A 167 5.39 -5.29 -10.48
CA GLY A 167 5.48 -6.22 -11.61
C GLY A 167 4.16 -6.86 -12.05
N THR A 168 3.04 -6.52 -11.41
CA THR A 168 1.70 -7.04 -11.74
C THR A 168 0.74 -5.89 -11.94
N GLY A 169 0.53 -5.51 -13.18
CA GLY A 169 -0.43 -4.49 -13.59
C GLY A 169 -1.68 -5.10 -14.26
N ALA A 170 -2.43 -4.24 -14.97
CA ALA A 170 -3.67 -4.63 -15.65
C ALA A 170 -3.46 -5.76 -16.68
N ARG A 171 -2.31 -5.80 -17.36
CA ARG A 171 -1.94 -6.84 -18.33
C ARG A 171 -1.84 -8.21 -17.64
N GLU A 172 -1.07 -8.31 -16.58
CA GLU A 172 -0.86 -9.54 -15.82
C GLU A 172 -2.17 -10.02 -15.17
N ILE A 173 -2.92 -9.12 -14.57
CA ILE A 173 -4.26 -9.41 -14.02
C ILE A 173 -5.19 -9.96 -15.10
N GLY A 174 -5.16 -9.38 -16.31
CA GLY A 174 -5.93 -9.86 -17.45
C GLY A 174 -5.58 -11.31 -17.84
N TYR A 175 -4.28 -11.61 -17.97
CA TYR A 175 -3.82 -12.97 -18.32
C TYR A 175 -4.17 -13.99 -17.23
N MET A 176 -4.02 -13.60 -15.96
CA MET A 176 -4.37 -14.44 -14.82
C MET A 176 -5.87 -14.70 -14.73
N PHE A 177 -6.70 -13.67 -14.91
CA PHE A 177 -8.16 -13.80 -14.89
C PHE A 177 -8.67 -14.68 -16.04
N GLY A 178 -8.13 -14.50 -17.25
CA GLY A 178 -8.47 -15.31 -18.40
C GLY A 178 -8.19 -16.81 -18.15
N GLN A 179 -7.07 -17.13 -17.53
CA GLN A 179 -6.71 -18.51 -17.19
C GLN A 179 -7.57 -19.06 -16.04
N TYR A 180 -7.82 -18.26 -15.00
CA TYR A 180 -8.74 -18.62 -13.92
C TYR A 180 -10.12 -19.01 -14.44
N LYS A 181 -10.73 -18.11 -15.22
CA LYS A 181 -12.02 -18.33 -15.86
C LYS A 181 -12.06 -19.60 -16.70
N ARG A 182 -11.00 -19.85 -17.48
CA ARG A 182 -10.88 -21.04 -18.33
C ARG A 182 -10.85 -22.35 -17.54
N ILE A 183 -10.08 -22.39 -16.43
CA ILE A 183 -9.93 -23.61 -15.61
C ILE A 183 -11.16 -23.85 -14.74
N ARG A 184 -11.63 -22.80 -14.07
CA ARG A 184 -12.74 -22.91 -13.09
C ARG A 184 -14.11 -22.98 -13.76
N ASN A 185 -14.21 -22.56 -15.03
CA ASN A 185 -15.47 -22.42 -15.79
C ASN A 185 -16.52 -21.57 -15.07
N VAL A 186 -16.08 -20.52 -14.38
CA VAL A 186 -16.93 -19.54 -13.68
C VAL A 186 -16.51 -18.12 -14.04
N TYR A 187 -17.46 -17.21 -13.95
CA TYR A 187 -17.22 -15.78 -14.06
C TYR A 187 -17.59 -15.13 -12.73
N GLU A 188 -16.61 -14.93 -11.88
CA GLU A 188 -16.80 -14.38 -10.54
C GLU A 188 -15.84 -13.22 -10.26
N GLY A 189 -16.04 -12.52 -9.15
CA GLY A 189 -15.28 -11.32 -8.77
C GLY A 189 -13.91 -11.59 -8.18
N VAL A 190 -13.19 -12.59 -8.67
CA VAL A 190 -11.82 -12.88 -8.27
C VAL A 190 -10.84 -11.97 -9.02
N LEU A 191 -9.73 -11.60 -8.38
CA LEU A 191 -8.72 -10.65 -8.83
C LEU A 191 -9.27 -9.21 -8.97
N THR A 192 -8.66 -8.27 -8.28
CA THR A 192 -8.98 -6.85 -8.45
C THR A 192 -7.91 -6.11 -9.26
N GLY A 193 -8.29 -4.97 -9.83
CA GLY A 193 -7.52 -4.28 -10.86
C GLY A 193 -7.88 -4.77 -12.27
N LYS A 194 -9.07 -5.32 -12.43
CA LYS A 194 -9.62 -5.75 -13.73
C LYS A 194 -9.87 -4.56 -14.66
N GLY A 195 -9.89 -4.84 -15.95
CA GLY A 195 -10.33 -3.86 -16.95
C GLY A 195 -11.81 -3.49 -16.79
N LEU A 196 -12.16 -2.24 -17.09
CA LEU A 196 -13.52 -1.72 -16.91
C LEU A 196 -14.59 -2.54 -17.66
N ASN A 197 -14.23 -3.11 -18.83
CA ASN A 197 -15.15 -3.90 -19.64
C ASN A 197 -15.47 -5.29 -19.06
N TRP A 198 -14.80 -5.72 -18.00
CA TRP A 198 -14.92 -7.07 -17.44
C TRP A 198 -14.81 -7.12 -15.92
N GLY A 199 -15.39 -6.12 -15.25
CA GLY A 199 -15.61 -6.11 -13.79
C GLY A 199 -14.67 -5.22 -13.01
N GLY A 200 -13.87 -4.38 -13.68
CA GLY A 200 -13.05 -3.36 -13.01
C GLY A 200 -13.86 -2.20 -12.46
N SER A 201 -13.30 -1.46 -11.53
CA SER A 201 -13.89 -0.28 -10.90
C SER A 201 -13.31 1.01 -11.46
N LEU A 202 -14.16 2.00 -11.71
CA LEU A 202 -13.72 3.38 -11.86
C LEU A 202 -13.04 3.89 -10.59
N ALA A 203 -12.29 4.97 -10.68
CA ALA A 203 -11.48 5.57 -9.61
C ALA A 203 -10.38 4.66 -9.02
N ARG A 204 -10.16 3.44 -9.56
CA ARG A 204 -9.13 2.53 -9.02
C ARG A 204 -7.71 3.05 -9.29
N THR A 205 -7.50 3.67 -10.44
CA THR A 205 -6.21 4.24 -10.83
C THR A 205 -5.83 5.41 -9.92
N GLU A 206 -6.78 6.25 -9.60
CA GLU A 206 -6.66 7.46 -8.79
C GLU A 206 -6.59 7.17 -7.28
N ALA A 207 -7.15 6.05 -6.87
CA ALA A 207 -7.51 5.74 -5.50
C ALA A 207 -6.42 5.93 -4.45
N THR A 208 -5.18 5.57 -4.75
CA THR A 208 -4.09 5.70 -3.78
C THR A 208 -3.72 7.17 -3.58
N GLY A 209 -3.56 7.92 -4.67
CA GLY A 209 -3.26 9.36 -4.61
C GLY A 209 -4.41 10.17 -4.00
N TYR A 210 -5.65 9.90 -4.43
CA TYR A 210 -6.83 10.56 -3.87
C TYR A 210 -7.02 10.24 -2.38
N GLY A 211 -6.91 8.98 -2.03
CA GLY A 211 -7.00 8.53 -0.65
C GLY A 211 -5.96 9.17 0.26
N LEU A 212 -4.72 9.29 -0.22
CA LEU A 212 -3.63 9.99 0.48
C LEU A 212 -4.07 11.42 0.84
N LEU A 213 -4.64 12.16 -0.10
CA LEU A 213 -5.06 13.53 0.13
C LEU A 213 -6.29 13.63 1.03
N TYR A 214 -7.26 12.72 0.94
CA TYR A 214 -8.43 12.72 1.83
C TYR A 214 -8.03 12.48 3.29
N LEU A 215 -7.11 11.56 3.54
CA LEU A 215 -6.59 11.34 4.90
C LEU A 215 -5.77 12.54 5.37
N THR A 216 -4.90 13.08 4.52
CA THR A 216 -4.08 14.26 4.84
C THR A 216 -4.94 15.47 5.15
N GLU A 217 -5.98 15.74 4.35
CA GLU A 217 -6.94 16.83 4.60
C GLU A 217 -7.64 16.66 5.96
N ALA A 218 -8.10 15.45 6.27
CA ALA A 218 -8.73 15.16 7.56
C ALA A 218 -7.76 15.37 8.73
N MET A 219 -6.52 14.92 8.61
CA MET A 219 -5.48 15.12 9.62
C MET A 219 -5.17 16.60 9.82
N LEU A 220 -5.03 17.36 8.74
CA LEU A 220 -4.74 18.80 8.83
C LEU A 220 -5.88 19.57 9.50
N LYS A 221 -7.13 19.33 9.10
CA LYS A 221 -8.31 19.99 9.69
C LYS A 221 -8.46 19.73 11.17
N ASP A 222 -8.25 18.50 11.61
CA ASP A 222 -8.33 18.13 13.02
C ASP A 222 -7.24 18.82 13.87
N ASN A 223 -6.13 19.20 13.24
CA ASN A 223 -5.00 19.90 13.86
C ASN A 223 -4.98 21.42 13.53
N GLY A 224 -6.12 21.98 13.14
CA GLY A 224 -6.26 23.44 12.91
C GLY A 224 -5.51 23.98 11.70
N LYS A 225 -5.20 23.14 10.73
CA LYS A 225 -4.50 23.47 9.47
C LYS A 225 -5.40 23.17 8.27
N ASP A 226 -5.05 23.72 7.12
CA ASP A 226 -5.76 23.46 5.87
C ASP A 226 -4.77 23.12 4.77
N ILE A 227 -5.16 22.21 3.89
CA ILE A 227 -4.42 21.89 2.66
C ILE A 227 -4.56 23.02 1.61
N LYS A 228 -5.66 23.77 1.67
CA LYS A 228 -5.91 24.89 0.75
C LYS A 228 -4.89 25.99 0.96
N GLY A 229 -4.20 26.38 -0.11
CA GLY A 229 -3.12 27.34 -0.08
C GLY A 229 -1.77 26.83 0.36
N ALA A 230 -1.69 25.57 0.82
CA ALA A 230 -0.42 24.95 1.19
C ALA A 230 0.49 24.73 -0.01
N THR A 231 1.80 24.90 0.17
CA THR A 231 2.83 24.47 -0.78
C THR A 231 3.16 23.00 -0.51
N VAL A 232 3.06 22.18 -1.53
CA VAL A 232 3.23 20.73 -1.42
C VAL A 232 4.42 20.24 -2.24
N CYS A 233 5.30 19.46 -1.63
CA CYS A 233 6.33 18.70 -2.33
C CYS A 233 5.90 17.26 -2.49
N VAL A 234 5.93 16.75 -3.72
CA VAL A 234 5.65 15.36 -4.08
C VAL A 234 6.92 14.74 -4.65
N SER A 235 7.34 13.58 -4.16
CA SER A 235 8.32 12.74 -4.82
C SER A 235 7.63 11.71 -5.72
N GLY A 236 8.37 11.21 -6.73
CA GLY A 236 7.79 10.29 -7.70
C GLY A 236 7.08 10.99 -8.86
N ALA A 237 6.82 10.24 -9.92
CA ALA A 237 6.02 10.61 -11.08
C ALA A 237 5.28 9.39 -11.64
N GLY A 238 5.02 8.42 -10.79
CA GLY A 238 4.14 7.28 -11.07
C GLY A 238 2.71 7.58 -10.66
N ASN A 239 1.87 6.57 -10.73
CA ASN A 239 0.43 6.65 -10.51
C ASN A 239 0.07 7.39 -9.20
N VAL A 240 0.68 7.00 -8.08
CA VAL A 240 0.39 7.62 -6.77
C VAL A 240 0.72 9.11 -6.78
N ALA A 241 1.90 9.48 -7.29
CA ALA A 241 2.35 10.87 -7.34
C ALA A 241 1.49 11.75 -8.26
N ILE A 242 1.12 11.25 -9.45
CA ILE A 242 0.27 11.95 -10.41
C ILE A 242 -1.08 12.27 -9.79
N TYR A 243 -1.76 11.28 -9.25
CA TYR A 243 -3.10 11.46 -8.68
C TYR A 243 -3.11 12.11 -7.29
N ALA A 244 -2.02 12.03 -6.54
CA ALA A 244 -1.83 12.88 -5.36
C ALA A 244 -1.70 14.35 -5.75
N THR A 245 -0.94 14.65 -6.80
CA THR A 245 -0.80 16.01 -7.35
C THR A 245 -2.14 16.55 -7.86
N GLU A 246 -2.91 15.74 -8.59
CA GLU A 246 -4.24 16.10 -9.07
C GLU A 246 -5.16 16.49 -7.93
N LYS A 247 -5.32 15.60 -6.95
CA LYS A 247 -6.22 15.84 -5.82
C LYS A 247 -5.76 16.99 -4.93
N ALA A 248 -4.44 17.15 -4.70
CA ALA A 248 -3.91 18.29 -3.96
C ALA A 248 -4.25 19.62 -4.63
N THR A 249 -4.11 19.68 -5.96
CA THR A 249 -4.44 20.87 -6.76
C THR A 249 -5.95 21.15 -6.73
N GLU A 250 -6.80 20.13 -6.85
CA GLU A 250 -8.26 20.27 -6.71
C GLU A 250 -8.68 20.82 -5.33
N LEU A 251 -7.97 20.40 -4.27
CA LEU A 251 -8.20 20.89 -2.91
C LEU A 251 -7.63 22.30 -2.67
N GLY A 252 -7.00 22.90 -3.68
CA GLY A 252 -6.47 24.26 -3.64
C GLY A 252 -5.05 24.40 -3.11
N ALA A 253 -4.30 23.31 -3.02
CA ALA A 253 -2.86 23.35 -2.74
C ALA A 253 -2.05 23.70 -4.00
N LYS A 254 -0.80 24.12 -3.80
CA LYS A 254 0.17 24.32 -4.87
C LYS A 254 1.25 23.25 -4.79
N VAL A 255 1.20 22.27 -5.68
CA VAL A 255 2.26 21.25 -5.80
C VAL A 255 3.40 21.82 -6.64
N VAL A 256 4.62 21.82 -6.12
CA VAL A 256 5.77 22.48 -6.75
C VAL A 256 6.86 21.52 -7.20
N THR A 257 6.80 20.24 -6.84
CA THR A 257 7.81 19.24 -7.24
C THR A 257 7.20 17.93 -7.69
N MET A 258 7.88 17.24 -8.62
CA MET A 258 7.73 15.82 -8.90
C MET A 258 9.10 15.23 -9.24
N ALA A 259 9.27 13.90 -9.10
CA ALA A 259 10.56 13.24 -9.34
C ALA A 259 10.39 11.90 -10.05
N ASP A 260 11.35 11.52 -10.87
CA ASP A 260 11.47 10.15 -11.37
C ASP A 260 12.89 9.59 -11.11
N SER A 261 13.21 8.42 -11.66
CA SER A 261 14.49 7.76 -11.40
C SER A 261 15.71 8.45 -12.02
N THR A 262 15.52 9.49 -12.85
CA THR A 262 16.59 10.25 -13.48
C THR A 262 16.83 11.60 -12.85
N GLY A 263 15.79 12.18 -12.22
CA GLY A 263 15.87 13.50 -11.61
C GLY A 263 14.52 14.00 -11.14
N TRP A 264 14.47 15.26 -10.80
CA TRP A 264 13.28 15.90 -10.28
C TRP A 264 13.10 17.31 -10.86
N ILE A 265 11.88 17.78 -10.84
CA ILE A 265 11.48 19.09 -11.33
C ILE A 265 10.98 19.95 -10.17
N TYR A 266 11.28 21.26 -10.29
CA TYR A 266 10.70 22.30 -9.45
C TYR A 266 10.02 23.34 -10.34
N ASP A 267 8.76 23.65 -10.05
CA ASP A 267 8.00 24.71 -10.71
C ASP A 267 7.35 25.61 -9.66
N ALA A 268 7.88 26.81 -9.49
CA ALA A 268 7.41 27.78 -8.48
C ALA A 268 5.96 28.24 -8.73
N GLU A 269 5.49 28.16 -9.97
CA GLU A 269 4.11 28.51 -10.34
C GLU A 269 3.12 27.36 -10.08
N GLY A 270 3.63 26.17 -9.79
CA GLY A 270 2.89 24.91 -9.61
C GLY A 270 3.02 23.97 -10.80
N ILE A 271 3.05 22.68 -10.50
CA ILE A 271 3.19 21.62 -11.51
C ILE A 271 2.01 21.66 -12.49
N ASP A 272 2.34 21.68 -13.78
CA ASP A 272 1.39 21.49 -14.88
C ASP A 272 1.10 19.99 -15.03
N LEU A 273 -0.04 19.58 -14.51
CA LEU A 273 -0.41 18.16 -14.44
C LEU A 273 -0.71 17.57 -15.82
N ASP A 274 -1.26 18.37 -16.75
CA ASP A 274 -1.53 17.90 -18.10
C ASP A 274 -0.24 17.58 -18.84
N ALA A 275 0.77 18.43 -18.67
CA ALA A 275 2.10 18.16 -19.19
C ALA A 275 2.72 16.87 -18.56
N ILE A 276 2.55 16.67 -17.27
CA ILE A 276 3.03 15.44 -16.60
C ILE A 276 2.33 14.20 -17.15
N LYS A 277 1.01 14.22 -17.27
CA LYS A 277 0.23 13.09 -17.83
C LYS A 277 0.65 12.80 -19.28
N GLU A 278 0.81 13.82 -20.10
CA GLU A 278 1.29 13.66 -21.48
C GLU A 278 2.69 13.02 -21.52
N ILE A 279 3.62 13.47 -20.67
CA ILE A 279 4.98 12.93 -20.62
C ILE A 279 5.00 11.49 -20.09
N LYS A 280 4.30 11.22 -18.96
CA LYS A 280 4.45 9.95 -18.24
C LYS A 280 3.51 8.86 -18.74
N GLU A 281 2.25 9.20 -19.01
CA GLU A 281 1.21 8.22 -19.34
C GLU A 281 1.11 7.98 -20.85
N VAL A 282 1.19 9.06 -21.65
CA VAL A 282 1.05 8.99 -23.11
C VAL A 282 2.39 8.67 -23.76
N LYS A 283 3.39 9.54 -23.58
CA LYS A 283 4.71 9.44 -24.25
C LYS A 283 5.66 8.47 -23.54
N ARG A 284 5.40 8.12 -22.28
CA ARG A 284 6.26 7.25 -21.45
C ARG A 284 7.71 7.74 -21.37
N GLN A 285 7.90 9.04 -21.35
CA GLN A 285 9.19 9.73 -21.31
C GLN A 285 9.60 10.07 -19.88
N ARG A 286 10.78 10.72 -19.73
CA ARG A 286 11.33 11.18 -18.48
C ARG A 286 10.94 12.64 -18.20
N LEU A 287 11.04 13.04 -16.92
CA LEU A 287 10.74 14.42 -16.51
C LEU A 287 11.68 15.47 -17.10
N THR A 288 12.80 15.06 -17.70
CA THR A 288 13.66 15.96 -18.52
C THR A 288 12.88 16.72 -19.59
N GLU A 289 11.78 16.13 -20.11
CA GLU A 289 10.94 16.73 -21.13
C GLU A 289 10.03 17.85 -20.61
N TYR A 290 9.87 17.98 -19.29
CA TYR A 290 8.94 18.95 -18.69
C TYR A 290 9.28 20.41 -19.04
N LYS A 291 10.55 20.73 -19.19
CA LYS A 291 10.99 22.07 -19.63
C LYS A 291 10.46 22.48 -21.00
N ASN A 292 10.12 21.52 -21.87
CA ASN A 292 9.53 21.81 -23.18
C ASN A 292 8.08 22.35 -23.05
N TYR A 293 7.40 22.07 -21.93
CA TYR A 293 6.05 22.55 -21.62
C TYR A 293 6.08 23.76 -20.70
N ARG A 294 7.04 23.79 -19.74
CA ARG A 294 7.19 24.80 -18.70
C ARG A 294 8.64 25.33 -18.69
N PRO A 295 9.00 26.27 -19.60
CA PRO A 295 10.39 26.72 -19.76
C PRO A 295 11.01 27.34 -18.51
N ASN A 296 10.18 27.95 -17.63
CA ASN A 296 10.63 28.59 -16.38
C ASN A 296 10.83 27.58 -15.22
N SER A 297 10.48 26.31 -15.40
CA SER A 297 10.72 25.28 -14.41
C SER A 297 12.19 24.89 -14.34
N GLU A 298 12.60 24.30 -13.24
CA GLU A 298 13.93 23.76 -13.05
C GLU A 298 13.90 22.23 -13.15
N TYR A 299 14.95 21.66 -13.76
CA TYR A 299 15.19 20.21 -13.73
C TYR A 299 16.53 19.96 -13.04
N HIS A 300 16.54 19.07 -12.08
CA HIS A 300 17.71 18.65 -11.32
C HIS A 300 17.93 17.16 -11.51
N GLU A 301 19.14 16.78 -11.93
CA GLU A 301 19.51 15.38 -12.10
C GLU A 301 19.78 14.72 -10.74
N GLY A 302 19.45 13.45 -10.63
CA GLY A 302 19.72 12.63 -9.45
C GLY A 302 18.57 12.50 -8.47
N LYS A 303 18.91 12.17 -7.20
CA LYS A 303 17.92 11.91 -6.15
C LYS A 303 17.13 13.17 -5.80
N PHE A 304 15.85 13.02 -5.50
CA PHE A 304 14.99 14.12 -5.04
C PHE A 304 15.56 14.76 -3.76
N ASP A 305 15.57 16.09 -3.74
CA ASP A 305 16.07 16.87 -2.61
C ASP A 305 14.92 17.46 -1.79
N TRP A 306 14.74 16.96 -0.57
CA TRP A 306 13.75 17.43 0.39
C TRP A 306 14.08 18.79 1.03
N SER A 307 15.08 19.50 0.51
CA SER A 307 15.38 20.88 0.93
C SER A 307 14.44 21.94 0.34
N VAL A 308 13.64 21.58 -0.66
CA VAL A 308 12.63 22.48 -1.22
C VAL A 308 11.62 22.83 -0.13
N LYS A 309 11.42 24.16 0.08
CA LYS A 309 10.49 24.64 1.10
C LYS A 309 9.07 24.26 0.77
N CYS A 310 8.42 23.57 1.70
CA CYS A 310 7.02 23.18 1.59
C CYS A 310 6.32 23.15 2.94
N ASP A 311 5.01 23.21 2.91
CA ASP A 311 4.13 23.05 4.06
C ASP A 311 3.82 21.57 4.33
N VAL A 312 3.62 20.82 3.26
CA VAL A 312 3.28 19.39 3.29
C VAL A 312 4.21 18.62 2.35
N ALA A 313 4.75 17.51 2.82
CA ALA A 313 5.59 16.59 2.04
C ALA A 313 4.86 15.25 1.81
N LEU A 314 4.79 14.83 0.56
CA LEU A 314 4.14 13.58 0.14
C LEU A 314 5.18 12.66 -0.55
N PRO A 315 5.86 11.80 0.20
CA PRO A 315 6.77 10.80 -0.39
C PRO A 315 5.96 9.71 -1.11
N CYS A 316 6.01 9.74 -2.45
CA CYS A 316 5.19 8.89 -3.34
C CYS A 316 6.01 8.04 -4.32
N ALA A 317 7.32 7.94 -4.15
CA ALA A 317 8.19 7.22 -5.09
C ALA A 317 8.53 5.80 -4.61
N THR A 318 9.50 5.67 -3.72
CA THR A 318 10.07 4.36 -3.36
C THR A 318 10.33 4.21 -1.87
N GLN A 319 10.54 2.97 -1.45
CA GLN A 319 10.95 2.66 -0.08
C GLN A 319 12.25 3.36 0.31
N ASN A 320 12.33 3.88 1.55
CA ASN A 320 13.50 4.52 2.13
C ASN A 320 14.03 5.74 1.34
N GLU A 321 13.17 6.45 0.65
CA GLU A 321 13.55 7.65 -0.09
C GLU A 321 13.77 8.89 0.78
N LEU A 322 13.16 8.96 1.96
CA LEU A 322 13.27 10.04 2.93
C LEU A 322 14.05 9.53 4.16
N ASN A 323 15.29 9.95 4.28
CA ASN A 323 16.19 9.57 5.36
C ASN A 323 16.23 10.64 6.47
N GLU A 324 17.06 10.40 7.52
CA GLU A 324 17.17 11.31 8.67
C GLU A 324 17.63 12.73 8.28
N GLU A 325 18.56 12.87 7.35
CA GLU A 325 19.04 14.19 6.87
C GLU A 325 17.93 14.92 6.09
N ASP A 326 17.16 14.20 5.30
CA ASP A 326 16.00 14.74 4.59
C ASP A 326 14.93 15.22 5.60
N ALA A 327 14.70 14.46 6.67
CA ALA A 327 13.80 14.88 7.74
C ALA A 327 14.26 16.17 8.45
N LYS A 328 15.56 16.30 8.72
CA LYS A 328 16.15 17.54 9.28
C LYS A 328 15.90 18.75 8.37
N ARG A 329 16.01 18.57 7.05
CA ARG A 329 15.76 19.62 6.05
C ARG A 329 14.29 20.04 6.06
N LEU A 330 13.35 19.09 6.06
CA LEU A 330 11.91 19.38 6.16
C LEU A 330 11.57 20.15 7.44
N ILE A 331 12.12 19.73 8.58
CA ILE A 331 11.94 20.43 9.86
C ILE A 331 12.47 21.88 9.78
N ALA A 332 13.70 22.05 9.29
CA ALA A 332 14.34 23.36 9.18
C ALA A 332 13.56 24.32 8.24
N ASN A 333 12.91 23.77 7.21
CA ASN A 333 12.13 24.52 6.23
C ASN A 333 10.68 24.84 6.72
N GLY A 334 10.29 24.36 7.90
CA GLY A 334 8.97 24.62 8.49
C GLY A 334 7.85 23.76 7.92
N CYS A 335 8.18 22.61 7.30
CA CYS A 335 7.18 21.60 6.93
C CYS A 335 6.42 21.15 8.17
N TYR A 336 5.10 21.15 8.11
CA TYR A 336 4.26 20.78 9.27
C TYR A 336 3.53 19.45 9.13
N ALA A 337 3.57 18.84 7.93
CA ALA A 337 2.96 17.53 7.73
C ALA A 337 3.73 16.69 6.70
N VAL A 338 3.85 15.40 6.99
CA VAL A 338 4.37 14.37 6.07
C VAL A 338 3.33 13.25 5.98
N ALA A 339 2.92 12.87 4.78
CA ALA A 339 1.98 11.77 4.57
C ALA A 339 2.50 10.82 3.48
N GLU A 340 2.64 9.56 3.82
CA GLU A 340 3.29 8.55 2.99
C GLU A 340 2.37 7.97 1.90
N GLY A 341 2.62 8.33 0.65
CA GLY A 341 1.94 7.73 -0.51
C GLY A 341 2.55 6.40 -0.93
N ALA A 342 3.87 6.25 -0.85
CA ALA A 342 4.56 5.00 -1.09
C ALA A 342 4.50 4.05 0.12
N ASN A 343 4.96 2.81 -0.04
CA ASN A 343 5.11 1.87 1.06
C ASN A 343 6.47 2.11 1.74
N MET A 344 6.46 2.44 3.04
CA MET A 344 7.64 2.70 3.87
C MET A 344 8.68 3.64 3.20
N PRO A 345 8.28 4.80 2.69
CA PRO A 345 9.22 5.71 2.03
C PRO A 345 10.15 6.43 3.01
N THR A 346 9.74 6.55 4.28
CA THR A 346 10.49 7.21 5.33
C THR A 346 11.23 6.18 6.18
N THR A 347 12.53 6.39 6.42
CA THR A 347 13.29 5.49 7.31
C THR A 347 12.81 5.61 8.75
N LEU A 348 13.06 4.58 9.57
CA LEU A 348 12.63 4.56 10.97
C LEU A 348 13.21 5.74 11.77
N GLU A 349 14.48 6.08 11.54
CA GLU A 349 15.18 7.20 12.17
C GLU A 349 14.52 8.52 11.78
N ALA A 350 14.21 8.70 10.51
CA ALA A 350 13.51 9.88 9.99
C ALA A 350 12.11 10.00 10.59
N THR A 351 11.34 8.91 10.64
CA THR A 351 10.00 8.87 11.24
C THR A 351 10.03 9.32 12.70
N LYS A 352 10.93 8.77 13.51
CA LYS A 352 11.10 9.14 14.92
C LYS A 352 11.47 10.62 15.07
N LEU A 353 12.32 11.14 14.19
CA LEU A 353 12.74 12.54 14.22
C LEU A 353 11.57 13.48 13.87
N LEU A 354 10.81 13.18 12.81
CA LEU A 354 9.64 13.94 12.41
C LEU A 354 8.58 14.00 13.52
N GLN A 355 8.26 12.85 14.12
CA GLN A 355 7.31 12.78 15.23
C GLN A 355 7.77 13.61 16.44
N LYS A 356 9.04 13.50 16.83
CA LYS A 356 9.60 14.29 17.94
C LYS A 356 9.60 15.80 17.69
N SER A 357 9.65 16.22 16.44
CA SER A 357 9.62 17.64 16.06
C SER A 357 8.22 18.25 16.06
N GLY A 358 7.17 17.44 16.26
CA GLY A 358 5.78 17.88 16.21
C GLY A 358 5.20 17.99 14.81
N ILE A 359 5.88 17.44 13.80
CA ILE A 359 5.32 17.29 12.44
C ILE A 359 4.23 16.23 12.46
N LEU A 360 3.08 16.54 11.86
CA LEU A 360 1.99 15.60 11.66
C LEU A 360 2.44 14.52 10.68
N PHE A 361 2.56 13.28 11.15
CA PHE A 361 3.09 12.18 10.34
C PHE A 361 2.01 11.11 10.11
N ALA A 362 1.60 10.92 8.86
CA ALA A 362 0.64 9.89 8.46
C ALA A 362 1.38 8.69 7.83
N PRO A 363 1.39 7.50 8.49
CA PRO A 363 2.12 6.33 7.99
C PRO A 363 1.47 5.73 6.76
N GLY A 364 2.28 5.12 5.88
CA GLY A 364 1.85 4.56 4.61
C GLY A 364 0.72 3.54 4.73
N LYS A 365 0.76 2.66 5.74
CA LYS A 365 -0.31 1.67 5.94
C LYS A 365 -1.71 2.28 6.12
N ALA A 366 -1.80 3.52 6.61
CA ALA A 366 -3.03 4.29 6.70
C ALA A 366 -3.22 5.20 5.47
N ALA A 367 -2.22 6.02 5.18
CA ALA A 367 -2.30 7.08 4.18
C ALA A 367 -2.46 6.56 2.73
N ASN A 368 -1.83 5.43 2.40
CA ASN A 368 -1.94 4.83 1.06
C ASN A 368 -2.99 3.71 0.96
N ALA A 369 -3.85 3.55 1.95
CA ALA A 369 -4.88 2.50 1.97
C ALA A 369 -5.98 2.69 0.90
N GLY A 370 -6.02 3.82 0.22
CA GLY A 370 -7.02 4.11 -0.83
C GLY A 370 -7.06 3.05 -1.93
N GLY A 371 -5.89 2.55 -2.36
CA GLY A 371 -5.81 1.52 -3.38
C GLY A 371 -6.49 0.21 -2.97
N VAL A 372 -6.25 -0.29 -1.76
CA VAL A 372 -6.90 -1.53 -1.27
C VAL A 372 -8.37 -1.29 -0.91
N ALA A 373 -8.72 -0.12 -0.41
CA ALA A 373 -10.11 0.26 -0.17
C ALA A 373 -10.93 0.20 -1.47
N THR A 374 -10.44 0.80 -2.55
CA THR A 374 -11.13 0.75 -3.85
C THR A 374 -11.11 -0.65 -4.46
N SER A 375 -10.08 -1.46 -4.21
CA SER A 375 -10.12 -2.88 -4.59
C SER A 375 -11.26 -3.62 -3.87
N ALA A 376 -11.51 -3.37 -2.59
CA ALA A 376 -12.65 -3.96 -1.88
C ALA A 376 -14.00 -3.40 -2.37
N LEU A 377 -14.06 -2.14 -2.81
CA LEU A 377 -15.23 -1.60 -3.49
C LEU A 377 -15.45 -2.27 -4.86
N GLU A 378 -14.39 -2.62 -5.59
CA GLU A 378 -14.48 -3.43 -6.81
C GLU A 378 -15.09 -4.81 -6.51
N MET A 379 -14.63 -5.49 -5.45
CA MET A 379 -15.24 -6.76 -4.99
C MET A 379 -16.74 -6.59 -4.71
N SER A 380 -17.14 -5.51 -4.02
CA SER A 380 -18.55 -5.22 -3.73
C SER A 380 -19.38 -5.03 -4.99
N GLN A 381 -18.86 -4.29 -5.98
CA GLN A 381 -19.51 -4.12 -7.28
C GLN A 381 -19.65 -5.45 -8.02
N ASN A 382 -18.61 -6.30 -7.97
CA ASN A 382 -18.61 -7.61 -8.62
C ASN A 382 -19.65 -8.55 -7.97
N SER A 383 -19.76 -8.54 -6.63
CA SER A 383 -20.76 -9.34 -5.90
C SER A 383 -22.19 -8.91 -6.23
N GLN A 384 -22.42 -7.62 -6.44
CA GLN A 384 -23.72 -7.09 -6.85
C GLN A 384 -23.99 -7.23 -8.36
N ARG A 385 -22.97 -7.54 -9.16
CA ARG A 385 -22.97 -7.51 -10.64
C ARG A 385 -23.39 -6.15 -11.20
N LEU A 386 -22.96 -5.08 -10.54
CA LEU A 386 -23.20 -3.70 -10.92
C LEU A 386 -21.88 -2.95 -11.07
N SER A 387 -21.89 -1.84 -11.80
CA SER A 387 -20.80 -0.87 -11.86
C SER A 387 -21.30 0.44 -11.27
N TRP A 388 -20.51 1.03 -10.37
CA TRP A 388 -20.78 2.35 -9.81
C TRP A 388 -20.11 3.43 -10.65
N THR A 389 -20.63 4.65 -10.58
CA THR A 389 -20.00 5.82 -11.23
C THR A 389 -18.72 6.19 -10.53
N PHE A 390 -17.91 7.03 -11.18
CA PHE A 390 -16.68 7.55 -10.58
C PHE A 390 -16.98 8.27 -9.25
N GLU A 391 -18.01 9.11 -9.25
CA GLU A 391 -18.42 9.91 -8.10
C GLU A 391 -18.90 9.03 -6.93
N GLU A 392 -19.61 7.95 -7.21
CA GLU A 392 -20.05 6.99 -6.18
C GLU A 392 -18.84 6.29 -5.52
N VAL A 393 -17.87 5.86 -6.32
CA VAL A 393 -16.67 5.22 -5.81
C VAL A 393 -15.80 6.22 -5.05
N ASP A 394 -15.59 7.42 -5.58
CA ASP A 394 -14.78 8.46 -4.95
C ASP A 394 -15.39 8.95 -3.62
N ALA A 395 -16.69 9.13 -3.56
CA ALA A 395 -17.38 9.49 -2.32
C ALA A 395 -17.21 8.41 -1.23
N LYS A 396 -17.30 7.13 -1.60
CA LYS A 396 -17.06 6.01 -0.68
C LYS A 396 -15.59 5.98 -0.24
N LEU A 397 -14.65 6.16 -1.17
CA LEU A 397 -13.22 6.24 -0.89
C LEU A 397 -12.92 7.37 0.11
N LYS A 398 -13.45 8.57 -0.12
CA LYS A 398 -13.29 9.71 0.79
C LYS A 398 -13.77 9.38 2.20
N ASN A 399 -14.96 8.81 2.32
CA ASN A 399 -15.49 8.42 3.63
C ASN A 399 -14.63 7.38 4.34
N ILE A 400 -14.11 6.38 3.61
CA ILE A 400 -13.21 5.36 4.16
C ILE A 400 -11.93 6.03 4.68
N MET A 401 -11.28 6.88 3.90
CA MET A 401 -10.01 7.51 4.28
C MET A 401 -10.15 8.46 5.46
N VAL A 402 -11.24 9.23 5.52
CA VAL A 402 -11.56 10.07 6.68
C VAL A 402 -11.81 9.23 7.94
N ASN A 403 -12.49 8.10 7.81
CA ASN A 403 -12.72 7.18 8.92
C ASN A 403 -11.43 6.49 9.38
N ILE A 404 -10.52 6.14 8.46
CA ILE A 404 -9.18 5.65 8.82
C ILE A 404 -8.49 6.66 9.73
N TYR A 405 -8.42 7.93 9.31
CA TYR A 405 -7.80 8.97 10.14
C TYR A 405 -8.46 9.07 11.53
N LYS A 406 -9.78 9.15 11.61
CA LYS A 406 -10.50 9.23 12.88
C LYS A 406 -10.18 8.05 13.80
N ASN A 407 -10.16 6.85 13.25
CA ASN A 407 -9.91 5.63 14.02
C ASN A 407 -8.47 5.56 14.54
N ILE A 408 -7.47 5.91 13.73
CA ILE A 408 -6.07 5.91 14.17
C ILE A 408 -5.80 7.01 15.20
N SER A 409 -6.40 8.20 15.05
CA SER A 409 -6.31 9.30 16.00
C SER A 409 -6.95 8.92 17.35
N ALA A 410 -8.15 8.33 17.29
CA ALA A 410 -8.84 7.87 18.50
C ALA A 410 -8.08 6.75 19.23
N ALA A 411 -7.52 5.78 18.49
CA ALA A 411 -6.74 4.71 19.08
C ALA A 411 -5.45 5.23 19.73
N ALA A 412 -4.72 6.12 19.07
CA ALA A 412 -3.55 6.76 19.64
C ALA A 412 -3.87 7.47 20.94
N LYS A 413 -4.93 8.27 20.95
CA LYS A 413 -5.39 8.99 22.16
C LYS A 413 -5.82 8.05 23.29
N LYS A 414 -6.59 7.00 22.97
CA LYS A 414 -7.07 6.00 23.93
C LYS A 414 -5.94 5.35 24.71
N TYR A 415 -4.81 5.10 24.08
CA TYR A 415 -3.67 4.40 24.65
C TYR A 415 -2.51 5.34 25.07
N GLY A 416 -2.76 6.66 25.16
CA GLY A 416 -1.78 7.63 25.70
C GLY A 416 -0.71 8.07 24.71
N HIS A 417 -0.92 7.85 23.42
CA HIS A 417 -0.03 8.24 22.31
C HIS A 417 -0.66 9.31 21.41
N GLU A 418 -1.39 10.26 21.98
CA GLU A 418 -2.08 11.31 21.20
C GLU A 418 -1.13 12.01 20.23
N GLY A 419 -1.51 12.07 18.94
CA GLY A 419 -0.68 12.61 17.86
C GLY A 419 0.29 11.62 17.22
N ASP A 420 0.50 10.44 17.79
CA ASP A 420 1.29 9.36 17.16
C ASP A 420 0.40 8.46 16.30
N TYR A 421 0.24 8.84 15.04
CA TYR A 421 -0.60 8.10 14.11
C TYR A 421 0.04 6.79 13.62
N VAL A 422 1.34 6.57 13.83
CA VAL A 422 2.00 5.27 13.56
C VAL A 422 1.53 4.23 14.56
N VAL A 423 1.64 4.55 15.84
CA VAL A 423 1.13 3.70 16.93
C VAL A 423 -0.39 3.54 16.80
N GLY A 424 -1.11 4.63 16.54
CA GLY A 424 -2.55 4.60 16.34
C GLY A 424 -2.99 3.67 15.21
N ALA A 425 -2.27 3.63 14.07
CA ALA A 425 -2.56 2.76 12.95
C ALA A 425 -2.35 1.28 13.31
N ASN A 426 -1.26 0.95 14.00
CA ASN A 426 -1.00 -0.41 14.45
C ASN A 426 -2.08 -0.89 15.44
N ILE A 427 -2.43 -0.07 16.42
CA ILE A 427 -3.45 -0.41 17.43
C ILE A 427 -4.83 -0.55 16.80
N ALA A 428 -5.31 0.44 16.04
CA ALA A 428 -6.63 0.39 15.42
C ALA A 428 -6.77 -0.81 14.46
N GLY A 429 -5.72 -1.10 13.68
CA GLY A 429 -5.67 -2.27 12.82
C GLY A 429 -5.73 -3.58 13.62
N PHE A 430 -5.00 -3.66 14.72
CA PHE A 430 -4.95 -4.83 15.58
C PHE A 430 -6.26 -5.10 16.31
N GLU A 431 -6.84 -4.13 17.03
CA GLU A 431 -8.01 -4.34 17.90
C GLU A 431 -9.18 -4.99 17.15
N LYS A 432 -9.48 -4.51 15.94
CA LYS A 432 -10.57 -5.05 15.12
C LYS A 432 -10.35 -6.52 14.76
N VAL A 433 -9.14 -6.89 14.36
CA VAL A 433 -8.82 -8.28 13.98
C VAL A 433 -8.82 -9.17 15.23
N ALA A 434 -8.18 -8.74 16.31
CA ALA A 434 -8.07 -9.47 17.56
C ALA A 434 -9.46 -9.76 18.19
N ASP A 435 -10.32 -8.75 18.23
CA ASP A 435 -11.69 -8.93 18.74
C ASP A 435 -12.51 -9.89 17.86
N SER A 436 -12.35 -9.83 16.54
CA SER A 436 -12.99 -10.78 15.62
C SER A 436 -12.47 -12.20 15.83
N MET A 437 -11.16 -12.38 16.01
CA MET A 437 -10.55 -13.68 16.32
C MET A 437 -11.08 -14.28 17.63
N ILE A 438 -11.29 -13.46 18.66
CA ILE A 438 -11.88 -13.91 19.94
C ILE A 438 -13.33 -14.35 19.74
N GLN A 439 -14.13 -13.54 19.02
CA GLN A 439 -15.55 -13.82 18.79
C GLN A 439 -15.78 -15.11 17.96
N GLN A 440 -14.87 -15.44 17.08
CA GLN A 440 -14.91 -16.63 16.24
C GLN A 440 -14.33 -17.88 16.93
N GLY A 441 -13.68 -17.73 18.08
CA GLY A 441 -13.07 -18.82 18.82
C GLY A 441 -11.67 -19.20 18.31
N VAL A 442 -11.23 -20.39 18.67
CA VAL A 442 -9.93 -20.97 18.26
C VAL A 442 -10.18 -21.86 17.05
N CYS A 443 -9.97 -21.33 15.86
CA CYS A 443 -10.15 -22.03 14.59
C CYS A 443 -8.88 -21.92 13.73
#